data_0ef7b5ae1c1fd889e1ab4b8c66b92531
#
_entry.id   0ef7b5ae1c1fd889e1ab4b8c66b92531
#
_cell.length_a   1.000
_cell.length_b   1.000
_cell.length_c   1.000
_cell.angle_alpha   90.00
_cell.angle_beta   90.00
_cell.angle_gamma   90.00
#
_symmetry.space_group_name_H-M   'P 1'
#
loop_
_entity.id
_entity.type
_entity.pdbx_description
1 polymer ?
#
loop_
_entity_poly.entity_id
_entity_poly.type
_entity_poly.pdbx_seq_one_letter_code
_entity_poly.pdbx_strand_id
1 'polypeptide(L)'
;MTVTISSFGFARGMPPLADLVFDMRFLDNPHWEDDLREQTGLDEPVAQYLRRADGFEENFARIRDLLLDLLPRYRAQGKSYVHIAFGCT
;
A
#
# COMPACT_ATOMS: atom_id res chain seq x y z
N MET A 1 -3.16 0.37 20.68
CA MET A 1 -3.85 0.04 19.41
C MET A 1 -2.89 -0.69 18.50
N THR A 2 -3.35 -1.77 17.88
CA THR A 2 -2.55 -2.55 16.93
C THR A 2 -2.87 -2.12 15.52
N VAL A 3 -1.83 -1.82 14.73
CA VAL A 3 -1.97 -1.46 13.33
C VAL A 3 -1.36 -2.55 12.48
N THR A 4 -2.15 -3.11 11.58
CA THR A 4 -1.70 -4.11 10.62
C THR A 4 -1.65 -3.48 9.24
N ILE A 5 -0.53 -3.67 8.54
CA ILE A 5 -0.36 -3.22 7.17
C ILE A 5 -0.18 -4.46 6.31
N SER A 6 -0.96 -4.56 5.25
CA SER A 6 -0.85 -5.68 4.32
C SER A 6 -0.88 -5.20 2.87
N SER A 7 -0.46 -6.06 1.98
CA SER A 7 -0.56 -5.84 0.53
C SER A 7 -1.30 -7.00 -0.11
N PHE A 8 -1.97 -6.72 -1.24
CA PHE A 8 -2.69 -7.74 -1.98
C PHE A 8 -2.72 -7.38 -3.46
N GLY A 9 -3.05 -8.36 -4.31
CA GLY A 9 -3.22 -8.14 -5.74
C GLY A 9 -4.69 -8.24 -6.11
N PHE A 10 -5.21 -7.22 -6.79
CA PHE A 10 -6.62 -7.24 -7.25
C PHE A 10 -6.91 -8.40 -8.19
N ALA A 11 -5.90 -8.81 -8.97
CA ALA A 11 -6.07 -9.93 -9.91
C ALA A 11 -6.28 -11.28 -9.23
N ARG A 12 -6.02 -11.37 -7.93
CA ARG A 12 -6.12 -12.62 -7.18
C ARG A 12 -7.45 -12.79 -6.44
N GLY A 13 -8.37 -11.87 -6.62
CA GLY A 13 -9.70 -11.98 -6.03
C GLY A 13 -10.12 -10.74 -5.27
N MET A 14 -10.99 -10.94 -4.29
CA MET A 14 -11.56 -9.85 -3.51
C MET A 14 -10.50 -9.20 -2.60
N PRO A 15 -10.59 -7.88 -2.38
CA PRO A 15 -9.75 -7.22 -1.39
C PRO A 15 -9.98 -7.84 0.00
N PRO A 16 -8.95 -7.83 0.86
CA PRO A 16 -9.14 -8.29 2.24
C PRO A 16 -10.10 -7.38 2.99
N LEU A 17 -10.72 -7.91 4.04
CA LEU A 17 -11.48 -7.08 4.96
C LEU A 17 -10.51 -6.20 5.73
N ALA A 18 -10.56 -4.92 5.44
CA ALA A 18 -9.66 -3.93 6.05
C ALA A 18 -10.44 -2.67 6.38
N ASP A 19 -9.92 -1.90 7.31
CA ASP A 19 -10.51 -0.61 7.66
C ASP A 19 -10.27 0.42 6.56
N LEU A 20 -9.07 0.37 5.97
CA LEU A 20 -8.70 1.24 4.87
C LEU A 20 -8.07 0.40 3.76
N VAL A 21 -8.50 0.64 2.54
CA VAL A 21 -7.94 -0.01 1.35
C VAL A 21 -7.49 1.07 0.39
N PHE A 22 -6.21 1.05 0.04
CA PHE A 22 -5.65 1.99 -0.93
C PHE A 22 -5.38 1.25 -2.23
N ASP A 23 -5.95 1.76 -3.31
CA ASP A 23 -5.72 1.23 -4.64
C ASP A 23 -4.47 1.89 -5.22
N MET A 24 -3.40 1.11 -5.33
CA MET A 24 -2.11 1.58 -5.82
C MET A 24 -1.89 1.25 -7.29
N ARG A 25 -2.94 0.88 -8.02
CA ARG A 25 -2.82 0.50 -9.44
C ARG A 25 -2.48 1.67 -10.37
N PHE A 26 -2.47 2.90 -9.86
CA PHE A 26 -2.01 4.05 -10.61
C PHE A 26 -0.49 4.06 -10.84
N LEU A 27 0.25 3.26 -10.06
CA LEU A 27 1.69 3.10 -10.25
C LEU A 27 1.95 2.09 -11.36
N ASP A 28 3.05 2.29 -12.08
CA ASP A 28 3.48 1.33 -13.09
C ASP A 28 3.78 -0.01 -12.42
N ASN A 29 3.24 -1.08 -13.00
CA ASN A 29 3.45 -2.41 -12.46
C ASN A 29 4.85 -2.91 -12.83
N PRO A 30 5.72 -3.26 -11.84
CA PRO A 30 7.06 -3.77 -12.13
C PRO A 30 7.07 -5.04 -12.99
N HIS A 31 5.97 -5.80 -13.01
CA HIS A 31 5.84 -6.99 -13.85
C HIS A 31 5.85 -6.69 -15.35
N TRP A 32 5.67 -5.44 -15.75
CA TRP A 32 5.81 -5.02 -17.13
C TRP A 32 7.27 -4.88 -17.57
N GLU A 33 8.21 -4.76 -16.60
CA GLU A 33 9.63 -4.70 -16.86
C GLU A 33 10.20 -6.12 -16.86
N ASP A 34 10.84 -6.52 -17.97
CA ASP A 34 11.33 -7.89 -18.13
C ASP A 34 12.26 -8.32 -16.99
N ASP A 35 13.11 -7.41 -16.52
CA ASP A 35 14.07 -7.70 -15.47
C ASP A 35 13.42 -7.87 -14.09
N LEU A 36 12.17 -7.45 -13.93
CA LEU A 36 11.51 -7.41 -12.63
C LEU A 36 10.34 -8.37 -12.51
N ARG A 37 9.97 -9.08 -13.59
CA ARG A 37 8.79 -9.96 -13.61
C ARG A 37 8.77 -11.03 -12.55
N GLU A 38 9.93 -11.59 -12.27
CA GLU A 38 10.08 -12.70 -11.33
C GLU A 38 10.33 -12.22 -9.91
N GLN A 39 10.32 -10.91 -9.68
CA GLN A 39 10.64 -10.31 -8.40
C GLN A 39 9.40 -9.76 -7.72
N THR A 40 9.50 -9.55 -6.41
CA THR A 40 8.43 -9.00 -5.60
C THR A 40 8.81 -7.61 -5.09
N GLY A 41 7.85 -6.93 -4.45
CA GLY A 41 8.10 -5.63 -3.83
C GLY A 41 9.11 -5.66 -2.68
N LEU A 42 9.45 -6.86 -2.18
CA LEU A 42 10.49 -7.03 -1.16
C LEU A 42 11.89 -7.05 -1.75
N ASP A 43 12.03 -7.26 -3.05
CA ASP A 43 13.32 -7.25 -3.73
C ASP A 43 13.75 -5.82 -4.01
N GLU A 44 15.02 -5.50 -3.78
CA GLU A 44 15.53 -4.13 -3.92
C GLU A 44 15.32 -3.52 -5.30
N PRO A 45 15.54 -4.23 -6.43
CA PRO A 45 15.28 -3.63 -7.74
C PRO A 45 13.82 -3.21 -7.93
N VAL A 46 12.87 -4.00 -7.43
CA VAL A 46 11.44 -3.67 -7.52
C VAL A 46 11.14 -2.47 -6.63
N ALA A 47 11.68 -2.45 -5.40
CA ALA A 47 11.48 -1.33 -4.49
C ALA A 47 12.02 -0.03 -5.08
N GLN A 48 13.20 -0.06 -5.70
CA GLN A 48 13.77 1.11 -6.35
C GLN A 48 12.93 1.58 -7.53
N TYR A 49 12.43 0.65 -8.33
CA TYR A 49 11.56 0.97 -9.45
C TYR A 49 10.30 1.68 -8.97
N LEU A 50 9.65 1.16 -7.94
CA LEU A 50 8.45 1.76 -7.37
C LEU A 50 8.71 3.15 -6.80
N ARG A 51 9.85 3.34 -6.12
CA ARG A 51 10.21 4.65 -5.57
C ARG A 51 10.46 5.70 -6.64
N ARG A 52 10.87 5.27 -7.83
CA ARG A 52 11.11 6.16 -8.97
C ARG A 52 9.86 6.37 -9.82
N ALA A 53 8.80 5.61 -9.55
CA ALA A 53 7.56 5.75 -10.30
C ALA A 53 7.00 7.16 -10.11
N ASP A 54 6.49 7.71 -11.20
CA ASP A 54 5.92 9.05 -11.18
C ASP A 54 4.76 9.14 -10.18
N GLY A 55 4.81 10.12 -9.32
CA GLY A 55 3.79 10.34 -8.31
C GLY A 55 3.94 9.51 -7.03
N PHE A 56 4.92 8.59 -6.95
CA PHE A 56 5.06 7.73 -5.78
C PHE A 56 5.32 8.53 -4.50
N GLU A 57 6.35 9.39 -4.52
CA GLU A 57 6.74 10.14 -3.31
C GLU A 57 5.63 11.07 -2.84
N GLU A 58 4.99 11.75 -3.76
CA GLU A 58 3.89 12.67 -3.45
C GLU A 58 2.69 11.92 -2.88
N ASN A 59 2.33 10.81 -3.50
CA ASN A 59 1.20 10.01 -3.05
C ASN A 59 1.49 9.38 -1.71
N PHE A 60 2.69 8.84 -1.51
CA PHE A 60 3.11 8.27 -0.23
C PHE A 60 2.99 9.29 0.89
N ALA A 61 3.46 10.52 0.66
CA ALA A 61 3.39 11.59 1.66
C ALA A 61 1.95 11.91 2.04
N ARG A 62 1.04 11.93 1.07
CA ARG A 62 -0.38 12.22 1.32
C ARG A 62 -1.05 11.10 2.11
N ILE A 63 -0.75 9.84 1.77
CA ILE A 63 -1.28 8.70 2.51
C ILE A 63 -0.74 8.71 3.94
N ARG A 64 0.56 8.94 4.12
CA ARG A 64 1.17 9.05 5.43
C ARG A 64 0.49 10.12 6.27
N ASP A 65 0.28 11.29 5.71
CA ASP A 65 -0.32 12.40 6.45
C ASP A 65 -1.77 12.10 6.81
N LEU A 66 -2.52 11.45 5.92
CA LEU A 66 -3.87 11.00 6.19
C LEU A 66 -3.89 10.00 7.36
N LEU A 67 -3.00 9.02 7.36
CA LEU A 67 -2.92 8.03 8.42
C LEU A 67 -2.52 8.63 9.75
N LEU A 68 -1.58 9.58 9.75
CA LEU A 68 -1.16 10.29 10.96
C LEU A 68 -2.32 11.11 11.56
N ASP A 69 -3.25 11.56 10.73
CA ASP A 69 -4.47 12.22 11.20
C ASP A 69 -5.51 11.21 11.70
N LEU A 70 -5.74 10.13 10.96
CA LEU A 70 -6.82 9.17 11.25
C LEU A 70 -6.52 8.26 12.44
N LEU A 71 -5.30 7.78 12.59
CA LEU A 71 -4.97 6.79 13.62
C LEU A 71 -5.27 7.28 15.04
N PRO A 72 -4.88 8.51 15.42
CA PRO A 72 -5.26 9.04 16.74
C PRO A 72 -6.78 9.17 16.93
N ARG A 73 -7.51 9.47 15.86
CA ARG A 73 -8.97 9.60 15.92
C ARG A 73 -9.64 8.25 16.15
N TYR A 74 -9.16 7.19 15.47
CA TYR A 74 -9.63 5.83 15.71
C TYR A 74 -9.37 5.40 17.15
N ARG A 75 -8.17 5.69 17.64
CA ARG A 75 -7.82 5.36 19.02
C ARG A 75 -8.73 6.08 20.02
N ALA A 76 -9.02 7.34 19.78
CA ALA A 76 -9.90 8.12 20.65
C ALA A 76 -11.32 7.55 20.68
N GLN A 77 -11.77 6.89 19.62
CA GLN A 77 -13.07 6.23 19.55
C GLN A 77 -13.05 4.80 20.13
N GLY A 78 -11.94 4.38 20.71
CA GLY A 78 -11.84 3.07 21.35
C GLY A 78 -11.51 1.92 20.38
N LYS A 79 -11.11 2.21 19.16
CA LYS A 79 -10.74 1.17 18.19
C LYS A 79 -9.41 0.55 18.60
N SER A 80 -9.41 -0.77 18.78
CA SER A 80 -8.22 -1.51 19.24
C SER A 80 -7.34 -2.01 18.11
N TYR A 81 -7.91 -2.21 16.92
CA TYR A 81 -7.21 -2.74 15.76
C TYR A 81 -7.56 -1.93 14.53
N VAL A 82 -6.56 -1.63 13.73
CA VAL A 82 -6.76 -0.99 12.42
C VAL A 82 -5.97 -1.78 11.39
N HIS A 83 -6.64 -2.23 10.34
CA HIS A 83 -6.01 -2.92 9.22
C HIS A 83 -6.03 -2.02 8.00
N ILE A 84 -4.84 -1.76 7.46
CA ILE A 84 -4.63 -0.93 6.28
C ILE A 84 -4.08 -1.82 5.18
N ALA A 85 -4.77 -1.91 4.05
CA ALA A 85 -4.38 -2.77 2.94
C ALA A 85 -4.03 -1.92 1.73
N PHE A 86 -2.94 -2.28 1.05
CA PHE A 86 -2.49 -1.64 -0.18
C PHE A 86 -2.65 -2.64 -1.32
N GLY A 87 -3.43 -2.28 -2.34
CA GLY A 87 -3.73 -3.15 -3.47
C GLY A 87 -3.00 -2.71 -4.73
N CYS A 88 -2.39 -3.67 -5.42
CA CYS A 88 -1.80 -3.48 -6.74
C CYS A 88 -2.38 -4.48 -7.73
N THR A 89 -1.87 -4.53 -8.93
CA THR A 89 -2.44 -5.36 -10.02
C THR A 89 -2.42 -6.87 -9.76
#